data_fb5311ed17a0b6670320ced7279a2eed
#
_entry.id   fb5311ed17a0b6670320ced7279a2eed
#
_cell.length_a   1.000
_cell.length_b   1.000
_cell.length_c   1.000
_cell.angle_alpha   90.00
_cell.angle_beta   90.00
_cell.angle_gamma   90.00
#
_symmetry.space_group_name_H-M   'P 1'
#
loop_
_entity.id
_entity.type
_entity.pdbx_description
1 polymer ?
#
loop_
_entity_poly.entity_id
_entity_poly.type
_entity_poly.pdbx_seq_one_letter_code
_entity_poly.pdbx_strand_id
1 'polypeptide(L)'
;MISPEISFDYRELLWFQPQTGDYVGIRWEGVHTGLPLPVSACGRALLIPTNMYGGPIRFRLLVDVEESWAAAELGPHDRREADEPLHSEGTPYGLTDFDGSSVILTELLPEGDYRAVLLRAGIDQKQWDGIYDHSHERYWLLLQPVALST
;
A
#
# COMPACT_ATOMS: atom_id res chain seq x y z
N MET A 1 -9.44 -3.61 11.82
CA MET A 1 -9.17 -2.17 11.96
C MET A 1 -9.28 -1.51 10.58
N ILE A 2 -10.04 -0.47 10.49
CA ILE A 2 -10.21 0.33 9.27
C ILE A 2 -9.69 1.72 9.59
N SER A 3 -8.61 2.15 8.93
CA SER A 3 -8.10 3.50 9.12
C SER A 3 -8.96 4.50 8.36
N PRO A 4 -8.90 5.80 8.72
CA PRO A 4 -9.49 6.84 7.88
C PRO A 4 -8.81 6.83 6.50
N GLU A 5 -9.58 7.17 5.46
CA GLU A 5 -8.98 7.41 4.16
C GLU A 5 -8.28 8.77 4.20
N ILE A 6 -6.99 8.79 3.88
CA ILE A 6 -6.19 10.01 3.90
C ILE A 6 -5.86 10.44 2.47
N SER A 7 -5.79 11.75 2.28
CA SER A 7 -5.41 12.34 1.00
C SER A 7 -4.07 13.05 1.15
N PHE A 8 -3.20 12.88 0.17
CA PHE A 8 -1.89 13.53 0.18
C PHE A 8 -1.43 13.74 -1.25
N ASP A 9 -0.43 14.61 -1.40
CA ASP A 9 0.15 14.89 -2.71
C ASP A 9 0.91 13.66 -3.21
N TYR A 10 0.84 13.46 -4.52
CA TYR A 10 1.44 12.33 -5.20
C TYR A 10 2.94 12.19 -4.91
N ARG A 11 3.34 10.93 -4.74
CA ARG A 11 4.73 10.51 -4.69
C ARG A 11 4.88 9.30 -5.62
N GLU A 12 6.01 9.19 -6.29
CA GLU A 12 6.21 8.16 -7.31
C GLU A 12 6.06 6.74 -6.78
N LEU A 13 6.55 6.52 -5.57
CA LEU A 13 6.50 5.23 -4.91
C LEU A 13 6.34 5.45 -3.42
N LEU A 14 5.60 4.56 -2.80
CA LEU A 14 5.36 4.61 -1.37
C LEU A 14 5.89 3.34 -0.72
N TRP A 15 6.43 3.50 0.47
CA TRP A 15 6.82 2.38 1.32
C TRP A 15 5.83 2.22 2.45
N PHE A 16 5.38 1.01 2.68
CA PHE A 16 4.72 0.65 3.91
C PHE A 16 5.72 -0.14 4.73
N GLN A 17 6.27 0.47 5.80
CA GLN A 17 7.44 -0.06 6.49
C GLN A 17 7.41 0.25 7.98
N PRO A 18 8.14 -0.55 8.79
CA PRO A 18 8.27 -0.28 10.22
C PRO A 18 8.90 1.08 10.51
N GLN A 19 8.38 1.75 11.54
CA GLN A 19 8.88 3.04 12.00
C GLN A 19 9.76 2.84 13.26
N THR A 20 10.77 1.99 13.13
CA THR A 20 11.64 1.64 14.26
C THR A 20 13.05 2.21 14.15
N GLY A 21 13.30 3.07 13.19
CA GLY A 21 14.63 3.63 12.94
C GLY A 21 15.52 2.77 12.06
N ASP A 22 15.18 1.50 11.88
CA ASP A 22 15.88 0.63 10.95
C ASP A 22 15.23 0.73 9.58
N TYR A 23 15.94 1.33 8.65
CA TYR A 23 15.47 1.44 7.28
C TYR A 23 15.57 0.09 6.59
N VAL A 24 14.42 -0.40 6.17
CA VAL A 24 14.35 -1.67 5.46
C VAL A 24 14.24 -1.36 3.98
N GLY A 25 15.36 -1.17 3.32
CA GLY A 25 15.41 -0.86 1.91
C GLY A 25 15.06 -2.05 1.04
N ILE A 26 14.34 -1.79 -0.05
CA ILE A 26 14.15 -2.75 -1.14
C ILE A 26 15.04 -2.33 -2.29
N ARG A 27 15.59 -3.32 -2.99
CA ARG A 27 16.29 -3.03 -4.23
C ARG A 27 15.29 -2.66 -5.32
N TRP A 28 15.58 -1.61 -6.04
CA TRP A 28 14.76 -1.09 -7.12
C TRP A 28 14.72 -1.98 -8.36
N GLU A 29 15.72 -2.82 -8.51
CA GLU A 29 15.87 -3.67 -9.67
C GLU A 29 14.69 -4.63 -9.76
N GLY A 30 13.97 -4.56 -10.87
CA GLY A 30 12.86 -5.46 -11.14
C GLY A 30 11.51 -5.02 -10.61
N VAL A 31 11.37 -3.81 -10.07
CA VAL A 31 10.07 -3.29 -9.68
C VAL A 31 9.33 -2.80 -10.93
N HIS A 32 8.31 -3.54 -11.33
CA HIS A 32 7.49 -3.20 -12.48
C HIS A 32 6.06 -2.90 -12.04
N THR A 33 5.49 -1.84 -12.61
CA THR A 33 4.06 -1.57 -12.46
C THR A 33 3.28 -2.66 -13.20
N GLY A 34 2.35 -3.32 -12.52
CA GLY A 34 1.54 -4.36 -13.15
C GLY A 34 1.77 -5.76 -12.63
N LEU A 35 2.83 -5.97 -11.86
CA LEU A 35 3.17 -7.25 -11.27
C LEU A 35 2.76 -7.34 -9.80
N PRO A 36 2.90 -8.51 -9.15
CA PRO A 36 2.63 -8.62 -7.72
C PRO A 36 3.32 -7.54 -6.91
N LEU A 37 2.76 -7.20 -5.77
CA LEU A 37 3.36 -6.21 -4.88
C LEU A 37 4.69 -6.74 -4.35
N PRO A 38 5.78 -5.99 -4.51
CA PRO A 38 7.07 -6.43 -3.99
C PRO A 38 7.11 -6.31 -2.46
N VAL A 39 7.59 -7.37 -1.84
CA VAL A 39 7.89 -7.39 -0.42
C VAL A 39 9.41 -7.36 -0.26
N SER A 40 9.90 -6.63 0.72
CA SER A 40 11.35 -6.51 0.92
C SER A 40 12.01 -7.86 1.18
N ALA A 41 13.31 -7.95 0.93
CA ALA A 41 14.07 -9.18 1.14
C ALA A 41 14.03 -9.68 2.60
N CYS A 42 13.74 -8.81 3.57
CA CYS A 42 13.56 -9.21 4.95
C CYS A 42 12.08 -9.47 5.31
N GLY A 43 11.16 -9.34 4.36
CA GLY A 43 9.75 -9.62 4.56
C GLY A 43 8.99 -8.61 5.40
N ARG A 44 9.59 -7.47 5.77
CA ARG A 44 8.99 -6.53 6.71
C ARG A 44 8.51 -5.23 6.09
N ALA A 45 8.77 -4.99 4.83
CA ALA A 45 8.34 -3.78 4.16
C ALA A 45 7.67 -4.10 2.84
N LEU A 46 6.77 -3.24 2.42
CA LEU A 46 6.01 -3.40 1.18
C LEU A 46 6.18 -2.15 0.33
N LEU A 47 6.53 -2.35 -0.92
CA LEU A 47 6.60 -1.26 -1.90
C LEU A 47 5.25 -1.13 -2.61
N ILE A 48 4.69 0.07 -2.58
CA ILE A 48 3.40 0.35 -3.21
C ILE A 48 3.66 1.23 -4.43
N PRO A 49 3.59 0.66 -5.64
CA PRO A 49 3.71 1.45 -6.86
C PRO A 49 2.44 2.27 -7.07
N THR A 50 2.63 3.55 -7.33
CA THR A 50 1.53 4.44 -7.66
C THR A 50 1.60 4.81 -9.15
N ASN A 51 0.55 5.45 -9.63
CA ASN A 51 0.55 5.96 -10.99
C ASN A 51 1.50 7.17 -11.08
N MET A 52 2.35 7.22 -12.09
CA MET A 52 3.49 8.14 -12.16
C MET A 52 3.14 9.58 -12.57
N TYR A 53 1.92 10.02 -12.34
CA TYR A 53 1.50 11.38 -12.71
C TYR A 53 1.14 12.18 -11.46
N GLY A 54 1.67 13.38 -11.31
CA GLY A 54 1.48 14.21 -10.12
C GLY A 54 0.02 14.48 -9.76
N GLY A 55 -0.27 14.78 -8.51
CA GLY A 55 -1.60 15.12 -8.00
C GLY A 55 -1.96 14.39 -6.71
N PRO A 56 -3.08 14.73 -6.08
CA PRO A 56 -3.49 14.09 -4.83
C PRO A 56 -3.98 12.66 -5.08
N ILE A 57 -3.63 11.78 -4.16
CA ILE A 57 -4.16 10.41 -4.11
C ILE A 57 -4.74 10.16 -2.73
N ARG A 58 -5.56 9.13 -2.60
CA ARG A 58 -6.13 8.72 -1.31
C ARG A 58 -5.65 7.33 -0.96
N PHE A 59 -5.38 7.14 0.32
CA PHE A 59 -4.90 5.86 0.83
C PHE A 59 -5.68 5.47 2.08
N ARG A 60 -5.97 4.18 2.21
CA ARG A 60 -6.58 3.60 3.40
C ARG A 60 -5.93 2.28 3.73
N LEU A 61 -5.66 2.07 5.03
CA LEU A 61 -5.16 0.80 5.55
C LEU A 61 -6.31 0.04 6.20
N LEU A 62 -6.47 -1.24 5.82
CA LEU A 62 -7.47 -2.13 6.38
C LEU A 62 -6.77 -3.39 6.90
N VAL A 63 -6.86 -3.64 8.20
CA VAL A 63 -6.22 -4.78 8.84
C VAL A 63 -7.31 -5.71 9.37
N ASP A 64 -7.23 -6.97 8.99
CA ASP A 64 -8.21 -8.00 9.37
C ASP A 64 -9.64 -7.64 8.95
N VAL A 65 -9.77 -7.19 7.71
CA VAL A 65 -11.05 -6.82 7.09
C VAL A 65 -11.28 -7.71 5.89
N GLU A 66 -12.52 -8.17 5.72
CA GLU A 66 -12.87 -9.01 4.58
C GLU A 66 -12.68 -8.28 3.26
N GLU A 67 -11.98 -8.91 2.34
CA GLU A 67 -11.73 -8.31 1.03
C GLU A 67 -13.03 -8.02 0.28
N SER A 68 -14.02 -8.91 0.39
CA SER A 68 -15.31 -8.72 -0.27
C SER A 68 -16.04 -7.46 0.18
N TRP A 69 -15.95 -7.14 1.48
CA TRP A 69 -16.51 -5.91 2.00
C TRP A 69 -15.78 -4.69 1.42
N ALA A 70 -14.46 -4.71 1.44
CA ALA A 70 -13.65 -3.61 0.92
C ALA A 70 -13.89 -3.39 -0.58
N ALA A 71 -13.95 -4.48 -1.33
CA ALA A 71 -14.21 -4.40 -2.77
C ALA A 71 -15.58 -3.79 -3.07
N ALA A 72 -16.60 -4.15 -2.31
CA ALA A 72 -17.94 -3.59 -2.48
C ALA A 72 -17.98 -2.11 -2.14
N GLU A 73 -17.30 -1.70 -1.07
CA GLU A 73 -17.24 -0.30 -0.66
C GLU A 73 -16.45 0.56 -1.65
N LEU A 74 -15.36 0.03 -2.19
CA LEU A 74 -14.50 0.77 -3.11
C LEU A 74 -15.14 0.93 -4.49
N GLY A 75 -15.93 -0.04 -4.93
CA GLY A 75 -16.50 -0.08 -6.27
C GLY A 75 -15.51 -0.64 -7.29
N PRO A 76 -15.64 -0.25 -8.58
CA PRO A 76 -14.75 -0.76 -9.62
C PRO A 76 -13.27 -0.52 -9.28
N HIS A 77 -12.46 -1.56 -9.35
CA HIS A 77 -11.06 -1.52 -8.93
C HIS A 77 -10.26 -2.61 -9.64
N ASP A 78 -8.94 -2.48 -9.61
CA ASP A 78 -8.05 -3.59 -9.86
C ASP A 78 -7.49 -4.14 -8.55
N ARG A 79 -6.93 -5.33 -8.59
CA ARG A 79 -6.43 -6.05 -7.42
C ARG A 79 -5.00 -6.50 -7.67
N ARG A 80 -4.14 -6.25 -6.69
CA ARG A 80 -2.77 -6.75 -6.71
C ARG A 80 -2.45 -7.41 -5.39
N GLU A 81 -1.92 -8.61 -5.44
CA GLU A 81 -1.54 -9.37 -4.25
C GLU A 81 -0.02 -9.40 -4.13
N ALA A 82 0.47 -9.32 -2.90
CA ALA A 82 1.90 -9.43 -2.65
C ALA A 82 2.39 -10.85 -2.97
N ASP A 83 3.61 -10.92 -3.48
CA ASP A 83 4.24 -12.19 -3.83
C ASP A 83 4.64 -13.02 -2.60
N GLU A 84 4.80 -12.37 -1.45
CA GLU A 84 5.18 -13.00 -0.18
C GLU A 84 4.40 -12.38 0.97
N PRO A 85 4.22 -13.10 2.08
CA PRO A 85 3.62 -12.50 3.27
C PRO A 85 4.47 -11.37 3.84
N LEU A 86 3.78 -10.37 4.40
CA LEU A 86 4.42 -9.28 5.14
C LEU A 86 4.48 -9.69 6.60
N HIS A 87 5.65 -9.64 7.20
CA HIS A 87 5.84 -9.97 8.61
C HIS A 87 5.95 -8.71 9.46
N SER A 88 5.14 -8.65 10.51
CA SER A 88 5.21 -7.59 11.51
C SER A 88 5.71 -8.12 12.85
N GLU A 89 6.58 -7.37 13.49
CA GLU A 89 7.07 -7.66 14.84
C GLU A 89 6.24 -6.96 15.93
N GLY A 90 5.08 -6.43 15.59
CA GLY A 90 4.24 -5.69 16.54
C GLY A 90 4.67 -4.24 16.72
N THR A 91 5.30 -3.67 15.73
CA THR A 91 5.80 -2.30 15.76
C THR A 91 4.89 -1.35 14.99
N PRO A 92 4.98 -0.03 15.23
CA PRO A 92 4.31 0.93 14.35
C PRO A 92 4.82 0.82 12.92
N TYR A 93 3.88 0.82 11.97
CA TYR A 93 4.15 0.90 10.55
C TYR A 93 3.73 2.26 10.02
N GLY A 94 4.44 2.73 9.03
CA GLY A 94 4.11 4.00 8.38
C GLY A 94 4.10 3.88 6.87
N LEU A 95 3.27 4.68 6.25
CA LEU A 95 3.32 4.93 4.82
C LEU A 95 4.27 6.11 4.61
N THR A 96 5.33 5.90 3.84
CA THR A 96 6.37 6.91 3.68
C THR A 96 6.63 7.19 2.22
N ASP A 97 7.31 8.31 1.96
CA ASP A 97 7.88 8.59 0.67
C ASP A 97 8.92 7.53 0.29
N PHE A 98 9.27 7.53 -0.96
CA PHE A 98 10.27 6.67 -1.56
C PHE A 98 11.61 6.65 -0.80
N ASP A 99 12.07 7.81 -0.36
CA ASP A 99 13.33 7.92 0.38
C ASP A 99 13.16 7.77 1.90
N GLY A 100 11.94 7.53 2.36
CA GLY A 100 11.63 7.41 3.78
C GLY A 100 11.62 8.73 4.54
N SER A 101 11.72 9.86 3.86
CA SER A 101 11.88 11.18 4.50
C SER A 101 10.61 11.74 5.10
N SER A 102 9.44 11.33 4.62
CA SER A 102 8.14 11.82 5.10
C SER A 102 7.27 10.66 5.51
N VAL A 103 6.73 10.72 6.72
CA VAL A 103 5.75 9.74 7.20
C VAL A 103 4.36 10.32 6.97
N ILE A 104 3.56 9.63 6.16
CA ILE A 104 2.22 10.09 5.77
C ILE A 104 1.17 9.52 6.72
N LEU A 105 1.35 8.28 7.15
CA LEU A 105 0.43 7.57 8.03
C LEU A 105 1.24 6.71 8.98
N THR A 106 0.84 6.64 10.24
CA THR A 106 1.46 5.74 11.21
C THR A 106 0.37 4.95 11.93
N GLU A 107 0.51 3.62 11.93
CA GLU A 107 -0.41 2.71 12.59
C GLU A 107 0.36 1.55 13.22
N LEU A 108 -0.05 1.15 14.41
CA LEU A 108 0.50 -0.05 15.04
C LEU A 108 -0.03 -1.28 14.32
N LEU A 109 0.90 -2.07 13.77
CA LEU A 109 0.54 -3.33 13.13
C LEU A 109 0.86 -4.48 14.10
N PRO A 110 -0.15 -5.22 14.56
CA PRO A 110 0.09 -6.33 15.50
C PRO A 110 1.05 -7.37 14.93
N GLU A 111 1.76 -8.04 15.83
CA GLU A 111 2.71 -9.07 15.44
C GLU A 111 2.02 -10.20 14.67
N GLY A 112 2.68 -10.65 13.61
CA GLY A 112 2.20 -11.78 12.80
C GLY A 112 2.55 -11.61 11.33
N ASP A 113 2.13 -12.60 10.56
CA ASP A 113 2.26 -12.59 9.12
C ASP A 113 0.94 -12.18 8.48
N TYR A 114 1.04 -11.37 7.44
CA TYR A 114 -0.13 -10.83 6.74
C TYR A 114 -0.02 -11.08 5.25
N ARG A 115 -1.13 -11.52 4.68
CA ARG A 115 -1.30 -11.48 3.23
C ARG A 115 -1.66 -10.05 2.85
N ALA A 116 -0.88 -9.43 1.98
CA ALA A 116 -1.11 -8.06 1.57
C ALA A 116 -1.79 -8.03 0.20
N VAL A 117 -2.89 -7.30 0.12
CA VAL A 117 -3.64 -7.09 -1.12
C VAL A 117 -3.89 -5.61 -1.29
N LEU A 118 -3.55 -5.08 -2.45
CA LEU A 118 -3.81 -3.69 -2.79
C LEU A 118 -4.98 -3.62 -3.76
N LEU A 119 -6.02 -2.89 -3.38
CA LEU A 119 -7.13 -2.56 -4.26
C LEU A 119 -6.95 -1.13 -4.74
N ARG A 120 -7.00 -0.93 -6.05
CA ARG A 120 -6.78 0.39 -6.64
C ARG A 120 -7.99 0.79 -7.47
N ALA A 121 -8.49 2.00 -7.24
CA ALA A 121 -9.63 2.54 -7.96
C ALA A 121 -9.27 3.88 -8.60
N GLY A 122 -9.95 4.22 -9.67
CA GLY A 122 -9.78 5.51 -10.35
C GLY A 122 -8.51 5.64 -11.18
N ILE A 123 -7.80 4.54 -11.40
CA ILE A 123 -6.50 4.56 -12.09
C ILE A 123 -6.62 4.70 -13.60
N ASP A 124 -7.72 4.23 -14.17
CA ASP A 124 -7.93 4.22 -15.61
C ASP A 124 -8.46 5.52 -16.17
N GLN A 125 -8.69 6.51 -15.33
CA GLN A 125 -9.24 7.79 -15.78
C GLN A 125 -8.12 8.69 -16.31
N LYS A 126 -7.59 8.31 -17.45
CA LYS A 126 -6.58 9.09 -18.16
C LYS A 126 -7.28 10.19 -18.95
N GLN A 127 -7.14 11.41 -18.51
CA GLN A 127 -7.54 12.56 -19.31
C GLN A 127 -6.31 13.15 -19.99
N TRP A 128 -6.32 13.11 -21.30
CA TRP A 128 -5.18 13.49 -22.11
C TRP A 128 -5.22 14.94 -22.60
N ASP A 129 -6.06 15.75 -22.04
CA ASP A 129 -6.17 17.17 -22.38
C ASP A 129 -5.08 18.02 -21.75
N GLY A 130 -4.02 17.39 -21.25
CA GLY A 130 -2.97 18.07 -20.51
C GLY A 130 -3.28 18.27 -19.03
N ILE A 131 -4.48 17.91 -18.59
CA ILE A 131 -4.87 17.97 -17.20
C ILE A 131 -5.25 16.56 -16.75
N TYR A 132 -4.42 15.97 -15.91
CA TYR A 132 -4.71 14.68 -15.31
C TYR A 132 -5.39 14.92 -13.96
N ASP A 133 -6.61 14.40 -13.83
CA ASP A 133 -7.34 14.52 -12.57
C ASP A 133 -7.08 13.30 -11.71
N HIS A 134 -6.25 13.46 -10.68
CA HIS A 134 -5.90 12.40 -9.73
C HIS A 134 -6.87 12.27 -8.56
N SER A 135 -7.90 13.10 -8.51
CA SER A 135 -8.84 13.12 -7.39
C SER A 135 -9.61 11.81 -7.20
N HIS A 136 -9.59 10.96 -8.23
CA HIS A 136 -10.29 9.67 -8.19
C HIS A 136 -9.37 8.50 -7.85
N GLU A 137 -8.06 8.70 -7.76
CA GLU A 137 -7.15 7.61 -7.43
C GLU A 137 -7.24 7.25 -5.95
N ARG A 138 -7.54 6.00 -5.69
CA ARG A 138 -7.69 5.47 -4.34
C ARG A 138 -6.90 4.17 -4.23
N TYR A 139 -6.14 4.04 -3.16
CA TYR A 139 -5.30 2.88 -2.86
C TYR A 139 -5.70 2.34 -1.50
N TRP A 140 -6.30 1.18 -1.47
CA TRP A 140 -6.71 0.52 -0.23
C TRP A 140 -5.82 -0.70 -0.02
N LEU A 141 -4.99 -0.66 1.01
CA LEU A 141 -4.12 -1.77 1.37
C LEU A 141 -4.78 -2.62 2.43
N LEU A 142 -5.03 -3.88 2.07
CA LEU A 142 -5.61 -4.87 2.97
C LEU A 142 -4.50 -5.78 3.49
N LEU A 143 -4.42 -5.88 4.81
CA LEU A 143 -3.51 -6.80 5.49
C LEU A 143 -4.36 -7.84 6.22
N GLN A 144 -4.31 -9.06 5.73
CA GLN A 144 -5.10 -10.16 6.26
C GLN A 144 -4.19 -11.12 7.02
N PRO A 145 -4.45 -11.35 8.32
CA PRO A 145 -3.63 -12.30 9.09
C PRO A 145 -3.61 -13.68 8.41
N VAL A 146 -2.41 -14.24 8.32
CA VAL A 146 -2.24 -15.59 7.83
C VAL A 146 -2.43 -16.53 8.99
N ALA A 147 -3.39 -17.45 8.85
CA ALA A 147 -3.60 -18.46 9.88
C ALA A 147 -2.37 -19.35 9.97
N LEU A 148 -1.87 -19.53 11.21
CA LEU A 148 -0.80 -20.48 11.45
C LEU A 148 -1.37 -21.89 11.22
N SER A 149 -0.86 -22.55 10.19
CA SER A 149 -1.17 -23.96 9.99
C SER A 149 -0.41 -24.76 11.04
N THR A 150 -1.14 -25.31 11.94
CA THR A 150 -0.59 -26.28 12.90
C THR A 150 -0.53 -27.66 12.27
#